data_d3b9170bbac34ac84c4addba79b5747c
#
_entry.id   d3b9170bbac34ac84c4addba79b5747c
#
_cell.length_a   1.000
_cell.length_b   1.000
_cell.length_c   1.000
_cell.angle_alpha   90.00
_cell.angle_beta   90.00
_cell.angle_gamma   90.00
#
_symmetry.space_group_name_H-M   'P 1'
#
loop_
_entity.id
_entity.type
_entity.pdbx_description
1 polymer ?
#
loop_
_entity_poly.entity_id
_entity_poly.type
_entity_poly.pdbx_seq_one_letter_code
_entity_poly.pdbx_strand_id
1 'polypeptide(L)'
;MLEKAGCHVIYGLVGLKTHSKITLVVRREENGIRRYVHLATGNYNDSTAKLYTDCGIFTCDERFGEDATAVFNMLSGYSEPKRWNRLIVAPIWMKDRFVKMIEREAEHAKKGEEAHIAAKMNSLCDPEIIAALYYASSCGVRI
;
A
#
# COMPACT_ATOMS: atom_id res chain seq x y z
N MET A 1 -13.20 5.17 -23.95
CA MET A 1 -14.27 6.03 -23.42
C MET A 1 -13.69 7.19 -22.62
N LEU A 2 -12.78 6.99 -21.66
CA LEU A 2 -12.14 8.04 -20.87
C LEU A 2 -11.32 9.03 -21.72
N GLU A 3 -10.52 8.55 -22.66
CA GLU A 3 -9.75 9.41 -23.59
C GLU A 3 -10.66 10.36 -24.40
N LYS A 4 -11.83 9.84 -24.85
CA LYS A 4 -12.82 10.66 -25.54
C LYS A 4 -13.45 11.75 -24.65
N ALA A 5 -13.38 11.56 -23.33
CA ALA A 5 -13.81 12.55 -22.34
C ALA A 5 -12.68 13.51 -21.92
N GLY A 6 -11.54 13.47 -22.58
CA GLY A 6 -10.40 14.35 -22.32
C GLY A 6 -9.49 13.88 -21.18
N CYS A 7 -9.65 12.64 -20.71
CA CYS A 7 -8.76 12.08 -19.68
C CYS A 7 -7.44 11.61 -20.31
N HIS A 8 -6.33 11.87 -19.61
CA HIS A 8 -5.06 11.24 -19.94
C HIS A 8 -5.05 9.82 -19.37
N VAL A 9 -4.92 8.81 -20.22
CA VAL A 9 -4.99 7.40 -19.84
C VAL A 9 -3.61 6.77 -19.94
N ILE A 10 -3.16 6.12 -18.85
CA ILE A 10 -1.92 5.36 -18.78
C ILE A 10 -2.29 3.90 -18.55
N TYR A 11 -1.76 2.99 -19.39
CA TYR A 11 -2.10 1.56 -19.35
C TYR A 11 -1.23 0.74 -18.39
N GLY A 12 -0.48 1.39 -17.50
CA GLY A 12 0.40 0.78 -16.50
C GLY A 12 1.83 0.61 -16.99
N LEU A 13 2.61 -0.16 -16.24
CA LEU A 13 4.01 -0.43 -16.52
C LEU A 13 4.16 -1.79 -17.23
N VAL A 14 5.06 -1.87 -18.22
CA VAL A 14 5.36 -3.12 -18.91
C VAL A 14 5.90 -4.16 -17.92
N GLY A 15 5.34 -5.37 -17.97
CA GLY A 15 5.73 -6.48 -17.09
C GLY A 15 5.15 -6.45 -15.68
N LEU A 16 4.40 -5.41 -15.30
CA LEU A 16 3.75 -5.31 -13.99
C LEU A 16 2.24 -5.10 -14.12
N LYS A 17 1.49 -5.72 -13.22
CA LYS A 17 0.07 -5.45 -13.05
C LYS A 17 -0.14 -4.30 -12.07
N THR A 18 -0.78 -3.23 -12.50
CA THR A 18 -1.22 -2.16 -11.61
C THR A 18 -2.44 -2.64 -10.83
N HIS A 19 -2.27 -2.96 -9.54
CA HIS A 19 -3.34 -3.45 -8.67
C HIS A 19 -3.73 -2.46 -7.56
N SER A 20 -3.11 -1.31 -7.49
CA SER A 20 -3.42 -0.26 -6.52
C SER A 20 -4.79 0.38 -6.78
N LYS A 21 -5.49 0.76 -5.71
CA LYS A 21 -6.71 1.54 -5.74
C LYS A 21 -6.44 2.84 -5.02
N ILE A 22 -6.05 3.84 -5.78
CA ILE A 22 -5.61 5.14 -5.28
C ILE A 22 -6.28 6.26 -6.08
N THR A 23 -6.80 7.24 -5.38
CA THR A 23 -7.28 8.49 -5.96
C THR A 23 -6.54 9.64 -5.30
N LEU A 24 -6.05 10.56 -6.09
CA LEU A 24 -5.39 11.78 -5.65
C LEU A 24 -6.11 12.99 -6.23
N VAL A 25 -6.57 13.87 -5.34
CA VAL A 25 -7.11 15.18 -5.71
C VAL A 25 -6.16 16.25 -5.21
N VAL A 26 -5.67 17.07 -6.13
CA VAL A 26 -4.77 18.20 -5.82
C VAL A 26 -5.56 19.50 -5.98
N ARG A 27 -5.68 20.26 -4.91
CA ARG A 27 -6.42 21.53 -4.90
C ARG A 27 -5.53 22.67 -4.47
N ARG A 28 -5.79 23.84 -5.04
CA ARG A 28 -5.31 25.12 -4.51
C ARG A 28 -6.35 25.63 -3.52
N GLU A 29 -5.93 25.79 -2.28
CA GLU A 29 -6.74 26.34 -1.19
C GLU A 29 -6.11 27.65 -0.69
N GLU A 30 -6.72 28.31 0.28
CA GLU A 30 -6.22 29.57 0.82
C GLU A 30 -4.78 29.46 1.37
N ASN A 31 -4.45 28.33 1.98
CA ASN A 31 -3.15 28.04 2.60
C ASN A 31 -2.15 27.34 1.65
N GLY A 32 -2.43 27.27 0.33
CA GLY A 32 -1.55 26.67 -0.65
C GLY A 32 -2.13 25.40 -1.31
N ILE A 33 -1.25 24.56 -1.81
CA ILE A 33 -1.63 23.31 -2.46
C ILE A 33 -1.92 22.25 -1.40
N ARG A 34 -3.11 21.65 -1.47
CA ARG A 34 -3.51 20.55 -0.61
C ARG A 34 -3.83 19.30 -1.42
N ARG A 35 -3.40 18.15 -0.92
CA ARG A 35 -3.60 16.83 -1.53
C ARG A 35 -4.57 16.03 -0.68
N TYR A 36 -5.58 15.48 -1.34
CA TYR A 36 -6.54 14.57 -0.73
C TYR A 36 -6.36 13.21 -1.38
N VAL A 37 -6.19 12.19 -0.56
CA VAL A 37 -5.89 10.83 -1.02
C VAL A 37 -6.97 9.89 -0.53
N HIS A 38 -7.47 9.05 -1.42
CA HIS A 38 -8.22 7.85 -1.07
C HIS A 38 -7.41 6.63 -1.47
N LEU A 39 -7.26 5.70 -0.53
CA LEU A 39 -6.62 4.40 -0.72
C LEU A 39 -7.62 3.31 -0.33
N ALA A 40 -7.70 2.24 -1.10
CA ALA A 40 -8.60 1.15 -0.82
C ALA A 40 -8.02 -0.22 -1.17
N THR A 41 -8.51 -1.26 -0.51
CA THR A 41 -8.27 -2.66 -0.88
C THR A 41 -9.18 -3.07 -2.04
N GLY A 42 -10.38 -2.50 -2.13
CA GLY A 42 -11.40 -2.80 -3.12
C GLY A 42 -11.27 -2.04 -4.42
N ASN A 43 -11.62 -2.69 -5.51
CA ASN A 43 -11.69 -2.05 -6.82
C ASN A 43 -12.76 -0.96 -6.86
N TYR A 44 -12.53 0.11 -7.63
CA TYR A 44 -13.56 1.09 -7.98
C TYR A 44 -14.53 0.48 -9.02
N ASN A 45 -15.25 -0.54 -8.59
CA ASN A 45 -16.18 -1.31 -9.41
C ASN A 45 -17.35 -1.78 -8.55
N ASP A 46 -18.57 -1.41 -8.93
CA ASP A 46 -19.80 -1.68 -8.20
C ASP A 46 -20.15 -3.16 -8.10
N SER A 47 -19.80 -3.95 -9.10
CA SER A 47 -20.08 -5.38 -9.11
C SER A 47 -19.17 -6.13 -8.13
N THR A 48 -17.85 -5.85 -8.13
CA THR A 48 -16.90 -6.50 -7.22
C THR A 48 -17.08 -6.01 -5.78
N ALA A 49 -17.50 -4.76 -5.57
CA ALA A 49 -17.76 -4.19 -4.24
C ALA A 49 -18.87 -4.94 -3.47
N LYS A 50 -19.76 -5.65 -4.17
CA LYS A 50 -20.83 -6.47 -3.55
C LYS A 50 -20.33 -7.83 -3.05
N LEU A 51 -19.14 -8.28 -3.53
CA LEU A 51 -18.61 -9.62 -3.26
C LEU A 51 -17.56 -9.64 -2.16
N TYR A 52 -16.90 -8.52 -1.90
CA TYR A 52 -15.77 -8.41 -0.98
C TYR A 52 -16.08 -7.44 0.16
N THR A 53 -15.52 -7.73 1.32
CA THR A 53 -15.45 -6.78 2.43
C THR A 53 -14.14 -6.03 2.34
N ASP A 54 -14.21 -4.79 1.91
CA ASP A 54 -13.05 -3.94 1.66
C ASP A 54 -12.87 -2.88 2.73
N CYS A 55 -11.64 -2.38 2.85
CA CYS A 55 -11.28 -1.24 3.68
C CYS A 55 -10.76 -0.11 2.82
N GLY A 56 -11.10 1.12 3.19
CA GLY A 56 -10.58 2.32 2.56
C GLY A 56 -10.24 3.40 3.58
N ILE A 57 -9.35 4.29 3.21
CA ILE A 57 -8.96 5.45 4.00
C ILE A 57 -9.02 6.71 3.13
N PHE A 58 -9.62 7.77 3.68
CA PHE A 58 -9.53 9.13 3.16
C PHE A 58 -8.58 9.92 4.06
N THR A 59 -7.61 10.60 3.48
CA THR A 59 -6.64 11.40 4.24
C THR A 59 -6.15 12.61 3.45
N CYS A 60 -5.75 13.65 4.18
CA CYS A 60 -5.01 14.79 3.65
C CYS A 60 -3.67 14.99 4.38
N ASP A 61 -3.17 13.96 5.08
CA ASP A 61 -1.81 13.98 5.63
C ASP A 61 -0.82 14.16 4.47
N GLU A 62 0.07 15.15 4.61
CA GLU A 62 1.01 15.57 3.56
C GLU A 62 1.89 14.41 3.09
N ARG A 63 2.32 13.53 4.01
CA ARG A 63 3.17 12.37 3.71
C ARG A 63 2.47 11.35 2.81
N PHE A 64 1.16 11.14 2.98
CA PHE A 64 0.36 10.32 2.05
C PHE A 64 0.18 11.03 0.71
N GLY A 65 0.01 12.34 0.71
CA GLY A 65 -0.12 13.14 -0.50
C GLY A 65 1.15 13.14 -1.35
N GLU A 66 2.31 13.24 -0.73
CA GLU A 66 3.62 13.13 -1.39
C GLU A 66 3.81 11.73 -2.01
N ASP A 67 3.55 10.68 -1.23
CA ASP A 67 3.68 9.29 -1.70
C ASP A 67 2.70 9.00 -2.84
N ALA A 68 1.44 9.46 -2.74
CA ALA A 68 0.47 9.32 -3.81
C ALA A 68 0.93 10.02 -5.10
N THR A 69 1.48 11.23 -4.98
CA THR A 69 2.07 11.96 -6.10
C THR A 69 3.22 11.17 -6.72
N ALA A 70 4.10 10.59 -5.88
CA ALA A 70 5.21 9.77 -6.34
C ALA A 70 4.74 8.50 -7.08
N VAL A 71 3.65 7.84 -6.62
CA VAL A 71 3.04 6.70 -7.33
C VAL A 71 2.58 7.11 -8.73
N PHE A 72 1.85 8.21 -8.86
CA PHE A 72 1.38 8.67 -10.18
C PHE A 72 2.54 9.07 -11.10
N ASN A 73 3.58 9.73 -10.57
CA ASN A 73 4.78 10.05 -11.33
C ASN A 73 5.55 8.80 -11.79
N MET A 74 5.63 7.78 -10.94
CA MET A 74 6.24 6.49 -11.30
C MET A 74 5.46 5.79 -12.40
N LEU A 75 4.12 5.73 -12.29
CA LEU A 75 3.25 5.11 -13.30
C LEU A 75 3.29 5.83 -14.65
N SER A 76 3.50 7.14 -14.66
CA SER A 76 3.65 7.93 -15.88
C SER A 76 5.07 7.96 -16.44
N GLY A 77 6.02 7.26 -15.80
CA GLY A 77 7.40 7.14 -16.28
C GLY A 77 8.30 8.36 -15.98
N TYR A 78 7.83 9.30 -15.15
CA TYR A 78 8.58 10.53 -14.87
C TYR A 78 9.64 10.38 -13.76
N SER A 79 9.49 9.39 -12.87
CA SER A 79 10.44 9.24 -11.75
C SER A 79 10.43 7.84 -11.15
N GLU A 80 11.56 7.47 -10.54
CA GLU A 80 11.69 6.30 -9.66
C GLU A 80 11.90 6.80 -8.23
N PRO A 81 10.90 6.66 -7.33
CA PRO A 81 11.03 7.08 -5.95
C PRO A 81 12.10 6.27 -5.23
N LYS A 82 12.98 6.95 -4.48
CA LYS A 82 14.03 6.29 -3.68
C LYS A 82 13.55 5.88 -2.28
N ARG A 83 12.46 6.46 -1.81
CA ARG A 83 11.90 6.23 -0.47
C ARG A 83 10.40 6.52 -0.45
N TRP A 84 9.74 5.96 0.54
CA TRP A 84 8.33 6.16 0.82
C TRP A 84 8.14 6.62 2.25
N ASN A 85 7.20 7.53 2.50
CA ASN A 85 6.90 8.06 3.84
C ASN A 85 5.92 7.15 4.60
N ARG A 86 4.81 6.80 3.96
CA ARG A 86 3.69 6.04 4.52
C ARG A 86 3.30 4.83 3.71
N LEU A 87 3.40 4.91 2.38
CA LEU A 87 3.04 3.81 1.50
C LEU A 87 4.13 2.73 1.49
N ILE A 88 3.68 1.50 1.29
CA ILE A 88 4.54 0.34 1.01
C ILE A 88 4.17 -0.14 -0.39
N VAL A 89 5.10 -0.07 -1.33
CA VAL A 89 4.84 -0.32 -2.75
C VAL A 89 5.54 -1.60 -3.21
N ALA A 90 4.76 -2.51 -3.82
CA ALA A 90 5.27 -3.71 -4.47
C ALA A 90 5.70 -3.38 -5.92
N PRO A 91 6.65 -4.19 -6.49
CA PRO A 91 7.30 -5.38 -5.91
C PRO A 91 8.56 -5.06 -5.10
N ILE A 92 9.15 -3.87 -5.24
CA ILE A 92 10.53 -3.59 -4.80
C ILE A 92 10.64 -3.47 -3.27
N TRP A 93 9.66 -2.84 -2.62
CA TRP A 93 9.80 -2.47 -1.19
C TRP A 93 8.88 -3.25 -0.25
N MET A 94 7.81 -3.87 -0.76
CA MET A 94 6.75 -4.41 0.10
C MET A 94 7.22 -5.62 0.91
N LYS A 95 7.87 -6.59 0.30
CA LYS A 95 8.31 -7.81 0.97
C LYS A 95 9.28 -7.50 2.11
N ASP A 96 10.36 -6.78 1.83
CA ASP A 96 11.37 -6.42 2.83
C ASP A 96 10.79 -5.63 3.99
N ARG A 97 9.82 -4.78 3.70
CA ARG A 97 9.15 -4.00 4.75
C ARG A 97 8.33 -4.89 5.67
N PHE A 98 7.57 -5.84 5.13
CA PHE A 98 6.80 -6.78 5.94
C PHE A 98 7.69 -7.73 6.73
N VAL A 99 8.75 -8.27 6.15
CA VAL A 99 9.73 -9.09 6.88
C VAL A 99 10.29 -8.33 8.08
N LYS A 100 10.75 -7.09 7.89
CA LYS A 100 11.25 -6.24 8.98
C LYS A 100 10.20 -5.96 10.07
N MET A 101 8.93 -5.81 9.70
CA MET A 101 7.85 -5.62 10.67
C MET A 101 7.59 -6.90 11.47
N ILE A 102 7.63 -8.07 10.83
CA ILE A 102 7.47 -9.37 11.49
C ILE A 102 8.66 -9.64 12.45
N GLU A 103 9.88 -9.38 12.00
CA GLU A 103 11.09 -9.50 12.82
C GLU A 103 11.05 -8.59 14.06
N ARG A 104 10.56 -7.37 13.89
CA ARG A 104 10.37 -6.44 15.02
C ARG A 104 9.45 -7.04 16.09
N GLU A 105 8.32 -7.61 15.71
CA GLU A 105 7.42 -8.25 16.64
C GLU A 105 8.07 -9.47 17.33
N ALA A 106 8.86 -10.25 16.58
CA ALA A 106 9.63 -11.35 17.15
C ALA A 106 10.63 -10.88 18.23
N GLU A 107 11.32 -9.75 17.99
CA GLU A 107 12.24 -9.16 18.97
C GLU A 107 11.52 -8.60 20.21
N HIS A 108 10.32 -8.04 20.07
CA HIS A 108 9.48 -7.62 21.19
C HIS A 108 9.09 -8.83 22.04
N ALA A 109 8.61 -9.92 21.42
CA ALA A 109 8.26 -11.16 22.13
C ALA A 109 9.44 -11.75 22.91
N LYS A 110 10.65 -11.82 22.32
CA LYS A 110 11.87 -12.29 22.99
C LYS A 110 12.25 -11.49 24.23
N LYS A 111 11.90 -10.20 24.25
CA LYS A 111 12.12 -9.31 25.40
C LYS A 111 11.04 -9.45 26.48
N GLY A 112 10.02 -10.27 26.24
CA GLY A 112 8.84 -10.38 27.11
C GLY A 112 7.85 -9.23 26.97
N GLU A 113 7.95 -8.44 25.91
CA GLU A 113 7.03 -7.37 25.57
C GLU A 113 5.80 -7.94 24.84
N GLU A 114 4.68 -7.22 24.87
CA GLU A 114 3.50 -7.61 24.10
C GLU A 114 3.81 -7.54 22.59
N ALA A 115 3.56 -8.66 21.89
CA ALA A 115 3.80 -8.77 20.46
C ALA A 115 2.62 -9.44 19.74
N HIS A 116 2.13 -8.80 18.69
CA HIS A 116 0.95 -9.27 17.99
C HIS A 116 0.98 -8.91 16.50
N ILE A 117 0.61 -9.86 15.65
CA ILE A 117 0.42 -9.66 14.22
C ILE A 117 -0.99 -10.07 13.84
N ALA A 118 -1.73 -9.17 13.20
CA ALA A 118 -3.01 -9.45 12.58
C ALA A 118 -2.94 -9.13 11.09
N ALA A 119 -3.27 -10.10 10.25
CA ALA A 119 -3.20 -9.95 8.80
C ALA A 119 -4.47 -10.49 8.14
N LYS A 120 -5.05 -9.72 7.24
CA LYS A 120 -6.14 -10.13 6.35
C LYS A 120 -5.67 -10.03 4.91
N MET A 121 -5.73 -11.14 4.17
CA MET A 121 -5.26 -11.21 2.79
C MET A 121 -5.99 -12.33 2.02
N ASN A 122 -5.97 -12.26 0.70
CA ASN A 122 -6.52 -13.33 -0.15
C ASN A 122 -5.59 -14.54 -0.21
N SER A 123 -4.27 -14.30 -0.28
CA SER A 123 -3.26 -15.34 -0.48
C SER A 123 -2.03 -15.04 0.37
N LEU A 124 -1.49 -16.07 0.97
CA LEU A 124 -0.21 -16.05 1.65
C LEU A 124 0.64 -17.16 1.05
N CYS A 125 1.46 -16.83 0.07
CA CYS A 125 2.22 -17.82 -0.71
C CYS A 125 3.72 -17.48 -0.87
N ASP A 126 4.18 -16.31 -0.42
CA ASP A 126 5.61 -15.98 -0.42
C ASP A 126 6.33 -16.79 0.68
N PRO A 127 7.32 -17.66 0.30
CA PRO A 127 7.96 -18.57 1.26
C PRO A 127 8.76 -17.84 2.34
N GLU A 128 9.33 -16.68 2.05
CA GLU A 128 10.09 -15.91 3.04
C GLU A 128 9.16 -15.27 4.09
N ILE A 129 8.02 -14.72 3.67
CA ILE A 129 7.00 -14.20 4.59
C ILE A 129 6.45 -15.33 5.46
N ILE A 130 6.16 -16.50 4.87
CA ILE A 130 5.67 -17.67 5.62
C ILE A 130 6.71 -18.09 6.67
N ALA A 131 7.98 -18.23 6.29
CA ALA A 131 9.04 -18.59 7.20
C ALA A 131 9.22 -17.57 8.34
N ALA A 132 9.16 -16.26 8.01
CA ALA A 132 9.25 -15.20 9.00
C ALA A 132 8.10 -15.25 10.02
N LEU A 133 6.86 -15.53 9.57
CA LEU A 133 5.71 -15.69 10.46
C LEU A 133 5.84 -16.91 11.38
N TYR A 134 6.28 -18.06 10.86
CA TYR A 134 6.55 -19.23 11.69
C TYR A 134 7.63 -18.94 12.73
N TYR A 135 8.71 -18.28 12.33
CA TYR A 135 9.75 -17.85 13.25
C TYR A 135 9.21 -16.92 14.34
N ALA A 136 8.45 -15.89 13.96
CA ALA A 136 7.84 -14.98 14.93
C ALA A 136 6.91 -15.71 15.92
N SER A 137 6.11 -16.65 15.42
CA SER A 137 5.25 -17.50 16.26
C SER A 137 6.08 -18.32 17.25
N SER A 138 7.21 -18.91 16.82
CA SER A 138 8.11 -19.66 17.70
C SER A 138 8.78 -18.78 18.77
N CYS A 139 8.89 -17.48 18.56
CA CYS A 139 9.38 -16.49 19.52
C CYS A 139 8.29 -16.04 20.52
N GLY A 140 7.03 -16.48 20.35
CA GLY A 140 5.91 -16.13 21.23
C GLY A 140 5.00 -15.01 20.72
N VAL A 141 5.15 -14.56 19.47
CA VAL A 141 4.24 -13.59 18.85
C VAL A 141 2.87 -14.23 18.64
N ARG A 142 1.82 -13.56 19.06
CA ARG A 142 0.43 -13.94 18.75
C ARG A 142 0.09 -13.51 17.33
N ILE A 143 -0.20 -14.47 16.45
CA ILE A 143 -0.49 -14.23 15.03
C ILE A 143 -1.91 -14.65 14.69
#